data_73b08ac4cd28a4fe895122910ef88a77
#
_entry.id   73b08ac4cd28a4fe895122910ef88a77
#
_cell.length_a   1.000
_cell.length_b   1.000
_cell.length_c   1.000
_cell.angle_alpha   90.00
_cell.angle_beta   90.00
_cell.angle_gamma   90.00
#
_symmetry.space_group_name_H-M   'P 1'
#
loop_
_entity.id
_entity.type
_entity.pdbx_description
1 polymer ?
#
loop_
_entity_poly.entity_id
_entity_poly.type
_entity_poly.pdbx_seq_one_letter_code
_entity_poly.pdbx_strand_id
1 'polypeptide(L)'
;MIFSCENLRNSSVIGEATCAVTVSKEQRPFIILSGLPGSGKSTLGRKLATAFDLPFIDKDDVLEELFESEGIGDSDWLNRMSRKSDVIFQERASESDGAVLVSWWHLTGMQPESGTPIDWLPVLSKRLVRVHCDCDPEISASRFFERIRHPGHMDALSSYSDFVAGGQRLALLGTIDVGIGLTVDTSKKLNLDALVGDVRDALGSNRR
;
A
#
# COMPACT_ATOMS: atom_id res chain seq x y z
N MET A 1 20.89 -53.65 53.38
CA MET A 1 21.35 -54.32 52.16
C MET A 1 21.54 -53.28 51.08
N ILE A 2 22.76 -53.19 50.63
CA ILE A 2 23.36 -52.21 49.74
C ILE A 2 22.99 -52.51 48.29
N PHE A 3 22.73 -51.51 47.47
CA PHE A 3 23.05 -51.41 46.04
C PHE A 3 22.83 -49.99 45.61
N SER A 4 23.76 -49.27 45.44
CA SER A 4 24.76 -48.87 44.46
C SER A 4 24.21 -48.17 43.23
N CYS A 5 24.75 -46.95 43.04
CA CYS A 5 24.61 -46.03 41.93
C CYS A 5 24.96 -46.64 40.56
N GLU A 6 24.34 -46.14 39.50
CA GLU A 6 25.09 -45.88 38.26
C GLU A 6 24.49 -44.75 37.42
N ASN A 7 25.39 -43.91 36.96
CA ASN A 7 25.26 -42.76 36.10
C ASN A 7 24.50 -43.02 34.80
N LEU A 8 23.56 -42.10 34.45
CA LEU A 8 23.28 -41.83 33.06
C LEU A 8 23.43 -40.32 32.82
N ARG A 9 24.43 -39.97 32.05
CA ARG A 9 24.71 -38.63 31.56
C ARG A 9 23.57 -38.21 30.64
N ASN A 10 22.89 -37.18 31.02
CA ASN A 10 21.86 -36.56 30.22
C ASN A 10 22.52 -35.51 29.31
N SER A 11 22.59 -35.76 28.01
CA SER A 11 22.93 -34.78 27.01
C SER A 11 21.79 -33.77 26.90
N SER A 12 22.04 -32.57 27.38
CA SER A 12 21.19 -31.42 27.20
C SER A 12 21.18 -30.99 25.73
N VAL A 13 20.13 -31.35 25.01
CA VAL A 13 19.76 -30.68 23.76
C VAL A 13 19.08 -29.38 24.16
N ILE A 14 19.86 -28.28 24.13
CA ILE A 14 19.30 -26.94 24.22
C ILE A 14 18.62 -26.65 22.90
N GLY A 15 17.32 -26.88 22.86
CA GLY A 15 16.48 -26.37 21.78
C GLY A 15 16.46 -24.84 21.90
N GLU A 16 17.06 -24.14 20.96
CA GLU A 16 16.86 -22.70 20.80
C GLU A 16 15.38 -22.46 20.52
N ALA A 17 14.65 -22.11 21.56
CA ALA A 17 13.30 -21.54 21.40
C ALA A 17 13.49 -20.17 20.77
N THR A 18 13.34 -20.08 19.45
CA THR A 18 13.16 -18.80 18.74
C THR A 18 11.92 -18.15 19.30
N CYS A 19 12.11 -17.20 20.20
CA CYS A 19 11.03 -16.38 20.72
C CYS A 19 10.51 -15.52 19.57
N ALA A 20 9.46 -15.99 18.90
CA ALA A 20 8.73 -15.18 17.93
C ALA A 20 8.14 -13.98 18.68
N VAL A 21 8.75 -12.82 18.53
CA VAL A 21 8.21 -11.56 19.05
C VAL A 21 6.92 -11.29 18.30
N THR A 22 5.80 -11.62 18.93
CA THR A 22 4.48 -11.31 18.38
C THR A 22 4.29 -9.79 18.41
N VAL A 23 4.43 -9.14 17.27
CA VAL A 23 4.16 -7.70 17.13
C VAL A 23 2.67 -7.48 17.37
N SER A 24 2.32 -6.57 18.29
CA SER A 24 0.90 -6.24 18.51
C SER A 24 0.31 -5.67 17.22
N LYS A 25 -0.99 -5.92 16.98
CA LYS A 25 -1.67 -5.43 15.76
C LYS A 25 -1.49 -3.93 15.54
N GLU A 26 -1.43 -3.14 16.61
CA GLU A 26 -1.22 -1.68 16.54
C GLU A 26 0.19 -1.27 16.12
N GLN A 27 1.17 -2.17 16.18
CA GLN A 27 2.57 -1.91 15.88
C GLN A 27 3.04 -2.51 14.53
N ARG A 28 2.11 -3.05 13.75
CA ARG A 28 2.43 -3.57 12.41
C ARG A 28 2.82 -2.41 11.47
N PRO A 29 3.90 -2.54 10.68
CA PRO A 29 4.35 -1.46 9.80
C PRO A 29 3.49 -1.41 8.53
N PHE A 30 2.93 -0.25 8.20
CA PHE A 30 2.28 -0.04 6.91
C PHE A 30 2.86 1.17 6.18
N ILE A 31 3.14 0.99 4.90
CA ILE A 31 3.62 2.02 4.00
C ILE A 31 2.51 2.32 2.99
N ILE A 32 2.00 3.53 3.00
CA ILE A 32 0.84 3.95 2.21
C ILE A 32 1.33 4.77 1.01
N LEU A 33 1.17 4.27 -0.20
CA LEU A 33 1.52 5.00 -1.43
C LEU A 33 0.33 5.83 -1.91
N SER A 34 0.53 7.12 -2.12
CA SER A 34 -0.46 8.05 -2.67
C SER A 34 0.11 8.83 -3.86
N GLY A 35 -0.74 9.49 -4.64
CA GLY A 35 -0.36 10.26 -5.83
C GLY A 35 -1.31 10.02 -7.00
N LEU A 36 -1.10 10.72 -8.10
CA LEU A 36 -1.94 10.64 -9.31
C LEU A 36 -1.92 9.24 -9.94
N PRO A 37 -2.96 8.81 -10.67
CA PRO A 37 -2.87 7.66 -11.56
C PRO A 37 -1.72 7.91 -12.57
N GLY A 38 -0.85 6.92 -12.82
CA GLY A 38 0.35 7.12 -13.67
C GLY A 38 1.56 7.73 -12.95
N SER A 39 1.46 8.16 -11.68
CA SER A 39 2.59 8.73 -10.92
C SER A 39 3.67 7.69 -10.52
N GLY A 40 3.48 6.41 -10.79
CA GLY A 40 4.46 5.37 -10.48
C GLY A 40 4.31 4.74 -9.08
N LYS A 41 3.18 4.95 -8.39
CA LYS A 41 2.89 4.36 -7.06
C LYS A 41 3.15 2.86 -6.99
N SER A 42 2.54 2.08 -7.88
CA SER A 42 2.65 0.60 -7.87
C SER A 42 4.09 0.16 -8.13
N THR A 43 4.81 0.84 -9.04
CA THR A 43 6.22 0.56 -9.30
C THR A 43 7.11 0.83 -8.08
N LEU A 44 6.90 1.96 -7.41
CA LEU A 44 7.62 2.32 -6.19
C LEU A 44 7.20 1.42 -5.03
N GLY A 45 5.91 1.14 -4.90
CA GLY A 45 5.36 0.28 -3.86
C GLY A 45 5.97 -1.12 -3.88
N ARG A 46 6.09 -1.76 -5.05
CA ARG A 46 6.75 -3.07 -5.19
C ARG A 46 8.23 -3.03 -4.76
N LYS A 47 8.94 -1.95 -5.06
CA LYS A 47 10.34 -1.77 -4.62
C LYS A 47 10.45 -1.62 -3.09
N LEU A 48 9.54 -0.83 -2.48
CA LEU A 48 9.49 -0.69 -1.03
C LEU A 48 9.06 -2.00 -0.36
N ALA A 49 8.09 -2.72 -0.90
CA ALA A 49 7.68 -4.03 -0.40
C ALA A 49 8.87 -5.00 -0.35
N THR A 50 9.67 -5.07 -1.41
CA THR A 50 10.90 -5.86 -1.44
C THR A 50 11.93 -5.37 -0.41
N ALA A 51 12.15 -4.05 -0.29
CA ALA A 51 13.16 -3.48 0.61
C ALA A 51 12.84 -3.64 2.11
N PHE A 52 11.56 -3.78 2.44
CA PHE A 52 11.07 -3.94 3.81
C PHE A 52 10.59 -5.36 4.13
N ASP A 53 10.66 -6.29 3.18
CA ASP A 53 10.12 -7.65 3.30
C ASP A 53 8.65 -7.64 3.74
N LEU A 54 7.84 -6.80 3.10
CA LEU A 54 6.42 -6.64 3.37
C LEU A 54 5.58 -7.09 2.18
N PRO A 55 4.38 -7.64 2.41
CA PRO A 55 3.40 -7.86 1.36
C PRO A 55 3.11 -6.56 0.59
N PHE A 56 2.94 -6.70 -0.72
CA PHE A 56 2.46 -5.63 -1.59
C PHE A 56 0.97 -5.86 -1.87
N ILE A 57 0.13 -4.89 -1.53
CA ILE A 57 -1.31 -4.94 -1.73
C ILE A 57 -1.72 -3.69 -2.52
N ASP A 58 -2.11 -3.89 -3.79
CA ASP A 58 -2.61 -2.85 -4.67
C ASP A 58 -4.12 -3.05 -4.88
N LYS A 59 -4.90 -2.01 -4.69
CA LYS A 59 -6.35 -2.08 -4.92
C LYS A 59 -6.71 -2.37 -6.38
N ASP A 60 -5.88 -1.89 -7.33
CA ASP A 60 -6.11 -2.17 -8.74
C ASP A 60 -5.96 -3.68 -9.02
N ASP A 61 -4.99 -4.37 -8.38
CA ASP A 61 -4.84 -5.83 -8.51
C ASP A 61 -6.10 -6.55 -7.96
N VAL A 62 -6.65 -6.10 -6.81
CA VAL A 62 -7.91 -6.65 -6.24
C VAL A 62 -9.10 -6.40 -7.16
N LEU A 63 -9.17 -5.23 -7.77
CA LEU A 63 -10.25 -4.90 -8.69
C LEU A 63 -10.17 -5.72 -9.99
N GLU A 64 -8.97 -5.99 -10.50
CA GLU A 64 -8.75 -6.83 -11.67
C GLU A 64 -9.16 -8.30 -11.39
N GLU A 65 -8.88 -8.84 -10.19
CA GLU A 65 -9.39 -10.16 -9.78
C GLU A 65 -10.94 -10.22 -9.81
N LEU A 66 -11.62 -9.13 -9.46
CA LEU A 66 -13.08 -9.05 -9.56
C LEU A 66 -13.54 -8.99 -11.03
N PHE A 67 -12.82 -8.29 -11.91
CA PHE A 67 -13.11 -8.29 -13.35
C PHE A 67 -12.99 -9.68 -13.96
N GLU A 68 -11.97 -10.43 -13.57
CA GLU A 68 -11.75 -11.81 -14.03
C GLU A 68 -12.86 -12.75 -13.56
N SER A 69 -13.34 -12.58 -12.32
CA SER A 69 -14.34 -13.49 -11.73
C SER A 69 -15.79 -13.13 -12.04
N GLU A 70 -16.10 -11.84 -12.18
CA GLU A 70 -17.48 -11.34 -12.31
C GLU A 70 -17.77 -10.73 -13.69
N GLY A 71 -16.77 -10.64 -14.55
CA GLY A 71 -16.87 -10.05 -15.89
C GLY A 71 -16.72 -8.54 -15.89
N ILE A 72 -17.08 -7.91 -17.00
CA ILE A 72 -17.02 -6.46 -17.22
C ILE A 72 -18.43 -5.96 -17.54
N GLY A 73 -18.86 -4.89 -16.86
CA GLY A 73 -20.16 -4.25 -17.04
C GLY A 73 -20.04 -2.79 -17.50
N ASP A 74 -21.02 -1.99 -17.11
CA ASP A 74 -21.08 -0.55 -17.35
C ASP A 74 -20.41 0.26 -16.21
N SER A 75 -20.51 1.59 -16.28
CA SER A 75 -19.95 2.48 -15.25
C SER A 75 -20.54 2.25 -13.86
N ASP A 76 -21.83 1.94 -13.75
CA ASP A 76 -22.46 1.66 -12.46
C ASP A 76 -21.96 0.32 -11.88
N TRP A 77 -21.75 -0.65 -12.77
CA TRP A 77 -21.14 -1.92 -12.39
C TRP A 77 -19.70 -1.69 -11.90
N LEU A 78 -18.89 -0.90 -12.62
CA LEU A 78 -17.52 -0.55 -12.19
C LEU A 78 -17.51 0.13 -10.82
N ASN A 79 -18.42 1.04 -10.56
CA ASN A 79 -18.55 1.69 -9.25
C ASN A 79 -18.84 0.65 -8.14
N ARG A 80 -19.74 -0.32 -8.38
CA ARG A 80 -20.00 -1.40 -7.41
C ARG A 80 -18.77 -2.27 -7.18
N MET A 81 -18.05 -2.63 -8.24
CA MET A 81 -16.83 -3.44 -8.13
C MET A 81 -15.72 -2.67 -7.40
N SER A 82 -15.60 -1.36 -7.65
CA SER A 82 -14.67 -0.51 -6.92
C SER A 82 -14.98 -0.48 -5.40
N ARG A 83 -16.26 -0.40 -5.00
CA ARG A 83 -16.64 -0.48 -3.57
C ARG A 83 -16.38 -1.87 -2.98
N LYS A 84 -16.67 -2.92 -3.75
CA LYS A 84 -16.37 -4.30 -3.33
C LYS A 84 -14.86 -4.52 -3.16
N SER A 85 -14.05 -3.99 -4.07
CA SER A 85 -12.59 -4.05 -3.94
C SER A 85 -12.05 -3.25 -2.76
N ASP A 86 -12.69 -2.15 -2.33
CA ASP A 86 -12.32 -1.45 -1.10
C ASP A 86 -12.44 -2.36 0.14
N VAL A 87 -13.52 -3.15 0.22
CA VAL A 87 -13.73 -4.08 1.34
C VAL A 87 -12.65 -5.18 1.36
N ILE A 88 -12.45 -5.85 0.23
CA ILE A 88 -11.44 -6.92 0.11
C ILE A 88 -10.03 -6.38 0.38
N PHE A 89 -9.71 -5.19 -0.11
CA PHE A 89 -8.43 -4.52 0.11
C PHE A 89 -8.18 -4.26 1.61
N GLN A 90 -9.20 -3.78 2.34
CA GLN A 90 -9.14 -3.55 3.78
C GLN A 90 -8.99 -4.88 4.56
N GLU A 91 -9.71 -5.92 4.18
CA GLU A 91 -9.60 -7.25 4.76
C GLU A 91 -8.19 -7.80 4.62
N ARG A 92 -7.62 -7.80 3.39
CA ARG A 92 -6.24 -8.23 3.13
C ARG A 92 -5.22 -7.46 3.95
N ALA A 93 -5.37 -6.12 4.05
CA ALA A 93 -4.51 -5.30 4.88
C ALA A 93 -4.63 -5.66 6.37
N SER A 94 -5.84 -5.89 6.86
CA SER A 94 -6.10 -6.21 8.28
C SER A 94 -5.59 -7.58 8.70
N GLU A 95 -5.53 -8.53 7.79
CA GLU A 95 -5.01 -9.90 7.99
C GLU A 95 -3.49 -9.97 7.91
N SER A 96 -2.82 -8.99 7.27
CA SER A 96 -1.37 -8.96 7.12
C SER A 96 -0.65 -8.51 8.39
N ASP A 97 0.60 -8.94 8.59
CA ASP A 97 1.48 -8.47 9.67
C ASP A 97 2.20 -7.13 9.35
N GLY A 98 1.66 -6.39 8.43
CA GLY A 98 2.15 -5.17 7.83
C GLY A 98 2.15 -5.30 6.31
N ALA A 99 2.08 -4.18 5.60
CA ALA A 99 2.05 -4.19 4.13
C ALA A 99 2.45 -2.85 3.53
N VAL A 100 2.76 -2.89 2.23
CA VAL A 100 2.78 -1.71 1.37
C VAL A 100 1.43 -1.64 0.65
N LEU A 101 0.67 -0.59 0.94
CA LEU A 101 -0.69 -0.40 0.43
C LEU A 101 -0.69 0.66 -0.68
N VAL A 102 -1.28 0.32 -1.80
CA VAL A 102 -1.40 1.23 -2.96
C VAL A 102 -2.86 1.38 -3.35
N SER A 103 -3.29 2.62 -3.48
CA SER A 103 -4.62 2.94 -4.00
C SER A 103 -4.69 4.37 -4.52
N TRP A 104 -5.80 4.69 -5.15
CA TRP A 104 -6.24 6.06 -5.36
C TRP A 104 -7.11 6.49 -4.17
N TRP A 105 -6.46 7.11 -3.19
CA TRP A 105 -7.07 7.46 -1.91
C TRP A 105 -8.00 8.65 -2.01
N HIS A 106 -9.06 8.64 -1.20
CA HIS A 106 -9.95 9.78 -1.05
C HIS A 106 -9.21 10.97 -0.42
N LEU A 107 -9.30 12.14 -1.05
CA LEU A 107 -8.78 13.40 -0.51
C LEU A 107 -9.94 14.30 -0.06
N THR A 108 -9.73 15.06 1.00
CA THR A 108 -10.68 16.08 1.42
C THR A 108 -10.96 17.05 0.27
N GLY A 109 -12.23 17.25 -0.08
CA GLY A 109 -12.64 18.09 -1.20
C GLY A 109 -12.92 17.33 -2.51
N MET A 110 -12.67 16.01 -2.56
CA MET A 110 -13.18 15.16 -3.63
C MET A 110 -14.68 14.87 -3.45
N GLN A 111 -15.32 14.38 -4.53
CA GLN A 111 -16.67 13.84 -4.41
C GLN A 111 -16.69 12.69 -3.41
N PRO A 112 -17.73 12.55 -2.57
CA PRO A 112 -17.78 11.56 -1.50
C PRO A 112 -17.56 10.12 -1.98
N GLU A 113 -18.00 9.82 -3.20
CA GLU A 113 -17.89 8.47 -3.80
C GLU A 113 -16.54 8.22 -4.49
N SER A 114 -15.65 9.24 -4.53
CA SER A 114 -14.37 9.11 -5.22
C SER A 114 -13.26 8.65 -4.29
N GLY A 115 -12.41 7.78 -4.80
CA GLY A 115 -11.22 7.30 -4.09
C GLY A 115 -11.53 6.28 -2.99
N THR A 116 -10.48 5.62 -2.54
CA THR A 116 -10.53 4.65 -1.43
C THR A 116 -10.63 5.37 -0.10
N PRO A 117 -11.59 5.05 0.78
CA PRO A 117 -11.68 5.63 2.13
C PRO A 117 -10.39 5.45 2.93
N ILE A 118 -10.10 6.40 3.82
CA ILE A 118 -8.88 6.40 4.64
C ILE A 118 -9.13 6.24 6.13
N ASP A 119 -10.36 6.32 6.60
CA ASP A 119 -10.73 6.37 8.02
C ASP A 119 -10.31 5.11 8.80
N TRP A 120 -10.18 4.00 8.13
CA TRP A 120 -9.77 2.73 8.70
C TRP A 120 -8.24 2.62 8.92
N LEU A 121 -7.42 3.41 8.21
CA LEU A 121 -5.96 3.32 8.29
C LEU A 121 -5.42 3.61 9.71
N PRO A 122 -5.84 4.67 10.44
CA PRO A 122 -5.39 4.91 11.81
C PRO A 122 -5.84 3.84 12.81
N VAL A 123 -6.92 3.09 12.48
CA VAL A 123 -7.40 1.96 13.29
C VAL A 123 -6.59 0.69 13.00
N LEU A 124 -6.12 0.54 11.76
CA LEU A 124 -5.32 -0.60 11.32
C LEU A 124 -4.00 -0.71 12.08
N SER A 125 -3.29 0.43 12.23
CA SER A 125 -2.00 0.48 12.93
C SER A 125 -1.66 1.91 13.38
N LYS A 126 -0.78 2.02 14.37
CA LYS A 126 -0.12 3.28 14.79
C LYS A 126 1.19 3.51 14.04
N ARG A 127 1.73 2.50 13.32
CA ARG A 127 2.97 2.59 12.54
C ARG A 127 2.67 2.75 11.05
N LEU A 128 2.19 3.94 10.70
CA LEU A 128 1.85 4.32 9.33
C LEU A 128 2.87 5.32 8.80
N VAL A 129 3.41 5.04 7.61
CA VAL A 129 4.23 5.98 6.84
C VAL A 129 3.57 6.17 5.48
N ARG A 130 3.21 7.40 5.16
CA ARG A 130 2.70 7.77 3.84
C ARG A 130 3.85 8.22 2.95
N VAL A 131 3.97 7.65 1.77
CA VAL A 131 4.86 8.11 0.69
C VAL A 131 3.99 8.66 -0.44
N HIS A 132 4.01 9.98 -0.61
CA HIS A 132 3.32 10.64 -1.71
C HIS A 132 4.22 10.70 -2.94
N CYS A 133 3.77 10.09 -4.04
CA CYS A 133 4.40 10.17 -5.35
C CYS A 133 3.96 11.47 -6.02
N ASP A 134 4.72 12.55 -5.79
CA ASP A 134 4.53 13.80 -6.51
C ASP A 134 4.99 13.62 -7.95
N CYS A 135 4.12 13.92 -8.89
CA CYS A 135 4.37 13.74 -10.31
C CYS A 135 3.68 14.85 -11.09
N ASP A 136 4.42 15.44 -12.02
CA ASP A 136 3.85 16.38 -12.96
C ASP A 136 2.61 15.77 -13.66
N PRO A 137 1.46 16.48 -13.71
CA PRO A 137 0.22 15.93 -14.28
C PRO A 137 0.35 15.51 -15.75
N GLU A 138 1.17 16.18 -16.57
CA GLU A 138 1.38 15.81 -17.98
C GLU A 138 2.23 14.54 -18.09
N ILE A 139 3.28 14.41 -17.28
CA ILE A 139 4.09 13.18 -17.20
C ILE A 139 3.24 12.02 -16.70
N SER A 140 2.40 12.26 -15.69
CA SER A 140 1.47 11.28 -15.14
C SER A 140 0.46 10.82 -16.21
N ALA A 141 -0.12 11.76 -16.97
CA ALA A 141 -1.02 11.47 -18.08
C ALA A 141 -0.35 10.64 -19.17
N SER A 142 0.84 11.04 -19.63
CA SER A 142 1.59 10.28 -20.64
C SER A 142 1.77 8.83 -20.21
N ARG A 143 2.28 8.60 -18.99
CA ARG A 143 2.47 7.26 -18.44
C ARG A 143 1.15 6.49 -18.26
N PHE A 144 0.06 7.20 -17.94
CA PHE A 144 -1.26 6.58 -17.79
C PHE A 144 -1.78 6.05 -19.12
N PHE A 145 -1.71 6.83 -20.19
CA PHE A 145 -2.22 6.45 -21.50
C PHE A 145 -1.29 5.52 -22.30
N GLU A 146 0.01 5.47 -21.96
CA GLU A 146 0.98 4.55 -22.59
C GLU A 146 0.89 3.12 -22.04
N ARG A 147 0.33 2.93 -20.86
CA ARG A 147 0.24 1.60 -20.22
C ARG A 147 -0.95 0.82 -20.72
N ILE A 148 -0.77 -0.49 -20.85
CA ILE A 148 -1.87 -1.42 -21.07
C ILE A 148 -2.45 -1.80 -19.70
N ARG A 149 -3.75 -1.62 -19.52
CA ARG A 149 -4.51 -2.04 -18.33
C ARG A 149 -5.65 -2.96 -18.71
N HIS A 150 -6.17 -3.66 -17.72
CA HIS A 150 -7.38 -4.47 -17.89
C HIS A 150 -8.53 -3.59 -18.40
N PRO A 151 -9.27 -4.02 -19.44
CA PRO A 151 -10.33 -3.20 -20.05
C PRO A 151 -11.46 -2.82 -19.08
N GLY A 152 -11.65 -3.57 -17.99
CA GLY A 152 -12.61 -3.26 -16.93
C GLY A 152 -12.40 -1.93 -16.22
N HIS A 153 -11.21 -1.34 -16.30
CA HIS A 153 -10.96 0.02 -15.76
C HIS A 153 -11.59 1.14 -16.57
N MET A 154 -12.03 0.85 -17.80
CA MET A 154 -12.66 1.82 -18.71
C MET A 154 -11.82 3.07 -18.98
N ASP A 155 -10.49 2.96 -18.90
CA ASP A 155 -9.56 4.10 -19.08
C ASP A 155 -9.78 4.80 -20.46
N ALA A 156 -10.24 4.08 -21.47
CA ALA A 156 -10.55 4.63 -22.81
C ALA A 156 -11.66 5.70 -22.83
N LEU A 157 -12.43 5.83 -21.75
CA LEU A 157 -13.46 6.87 -21.62
C LEU A 157 -12.89 8.22 -21.20
N SER A 158 -11.63 8.29 -20.80
CA SER A 158 -10.94 9.52 -20.36
C SER A 158 -10.19 10.14 -21.53
N SER A 159 -10.31 11.48 -21.68
CA SER A 159 -9.42 12.22 -22.60
C SER A 159 -8.13 12.64 -21.91
N TYR A 160 -7.05 12.78 -22.68
CA TYR A 160 -5.76 13.25 -22.15
C TYR A 160 -5.88 14.61 -21.47
N SER A 161 -6.58 15.56 -22.11
CA SER A 161 -6.77 16.92 -21.57
C SER A 161 -7.55 16.94 -20.27
N ASP A 162 -8.62 16.12 -20.16
CA ASP A 162 -9.42 16.03 -18.93
C ASP A 162 -8.62 15.37 -17.79
N PHE A 163 -7.79 14.38 -18.14
CA PHE A 163 -6.90 13.73 -17.17
C PHE A 163 -5.87 14.71 -16.60
N VAL A 164 -5.19 15.51 -17.45
CA VAL A 164 -4.24 16.53 -17.00
C VAL A 164 -4.94 17.59 -16.15
N ALA A 165 -6.07 18.12 -16.59
CA ALA A 165 -6.85 19.10 -15.83
C ALA A 165 -7.36 18.52 -14.48
N GLY A 166 -7.76 17.25 -14.47
CA GLY A 166 -8.11 16.52 -13.25
C GLY A 166 -6.93 16.40 -12.30
N GLY A 167 -5.76 16.02 -12.81
CA GLY A 167 -4.52 15.92 -12.05
C GLY A 167 -4.10 17.24 -11.43
N GLN A 168 -4.19 18.35 -12.16
CA GLN A 168 -3.92 19.70 -11.65
C GLN A 168 -4.87 20.07 -10.51
N ARG A 169 -6.18 19.76 -10.63
CA ARG A 169 -7.15 20.00 -9.54
C ARG A 169 -6.85 19.15 -8.32
N LEU A 170 -6.50 17.88 -8.49
CA LEU A 170 -6.15 16.97 -7.38
C LEU A 170 -4.87 17.43 -6.65
N ALA A 171 -3.87 17.94 -7.38
CA ALA A 171 -2.67 18.49 -6.77
C ALA A 171 -2.95 19.65 -5.80
N LEU A 172 -4.01 20.44 -6.05
CA LEU A 172 -4.44 21.52 -5.16
C LEU A 172 -5.09 21.00 -3.86
N LEU A 173 -5.61 19.78 -3.84
CA LEU A 173 -6.20 19.18 -2.64
C LEU A 173 -5.14 18.64 -1.67
N GLY A 174 -3.89 18.56 -2.11
CA GLY A 174 -2.79 18.07 -1.29
C GLY A 174 -2.72 16.54 -1.20
N THR A 175 -2.47 16.02 -0.02
CA THR A 175 -2.24 14.59 0.22
C THR A 175 -3.13 14.09 1.35
N ILE A 176 -3.33 12.76 1.44
CA ILE A 176 -4.04 12.17 2.59
C ILE A 176 -3.31 12.49 3.90
N ASP A 177 -4.06 12.70 4.97
CA ASP A 177 -3.50 12.99 6.30
C ASP A 177 -3.52 11.73 7.16
N VAL A 178 -2.53 10.86 6.93
CA VAL A 178 -2.35 9.62 7.71
C VAL A 178 -0.87 9.38 7.99
N GLY A 179 -0.53 9.02 9.22
CA GLY A 179 0.82 8.64 9.62
C GLY A 179 1.88 9.72 9.38
N ILE A 180 3.15 9.31 9.31
CA ILE A 180 4.26 10.20 8.98
C ILE A 180 4.33 10.36 7.45
N GLY A 181 4.31 11.60 6.97
CA GLY A 181 4.31 11.90 5.54
C GLY A 181 5.70 12.12 4.95
N LEU A 182 5.99 11.42 3.86
CA LEU A 182 7.13 11.66 2.98
C LEU A 182 6.60 12.02 1.59
N THR A 183 7.32 12.87 0.86
CA THR A 183 6.98 13.21 -0.54
C THR A 183 8.19 12.99 -1.41
N VAL A 184 7.98 12.36 -2.57
CA VAL A 184 9.04 12.06 -3.54
C VAL A 184 8.62 12.52 -4.93
N ASP A 185 9.51 13.23 -5.62
CA ASP A 185 9.34 13.60 -7.02
C ASP A 185 9.58 12.38 -7.92
N THR A 186 8.49 11.84 -8.44
CA THR A 186 8.52 10.68 -9.34
C THR A 186 8.52 11.06 -10.82
N SER A 187 8.53 12.36 -11.13
CA SER A 187 8.77 12.85 -12.49
C SER A 187 10.22 12.61 -12.93
N LYS A 188 11.12 12.43 -11.95
CA LYS A 188 12.56 12.24 -12.14
C LYS A 188 13.05 10.88 -11.66
N LYS A 189 14.32 10.60 -11.90
CA LYS A 189 14.98 9.41 -11.35
C LYS A 189 15.08 9.52 -9.83
N LEU A 190 14.47 8.61 -9.14
CA LEU A 190 14.45 8.54 -7.67
C LEU A 190 15.72 7.88 -7.13
N ASN A 191 16.26 8.41 -6.02
CA ASN A 191 17.22 7.71 -5.18
C ASN A 191 16.45 6.79 -4.20
N LEU A 192 16.34 5.50 -4.58
CA LEU A 192 15.57 4.52 -3.80
C LEU A 192 16.21 4.26 -2.43
N ASP A 193 17.54 4.20 -2.34
CA ASP A 193 18.25 3.88 -1.09
C ASP A 193 18.04 4.98 -0.03
N ALA A 194 18.07 6.26 -0.45
CA ALA A 194 17.75 7.37 0.43
C ALA A 194 16.30 7.28 0.93
N LEU A 195 15.32 7.04 0.03
CA LEU A 195 13.92 6.91 0.42
C LEU A 195 13.71 5.73 1.39
N VAL A 196 14.35 4.59 1.16
CA VAL A 196 14.29 3.43 2.06
C VAL A 196 14.82 3.80 3.45
N GLY A 197 15.90 4.60 3.53
CA GLY A 197 16.40 5.17 4.78
C GLY A 197 15.33 6.01 5.49
N ASP A 198 14.77 6.99 4.79
CA ASP A 198 13.75 7.90 5.33
C ASP A 198 12.50 7.15 5.83
N VAL A 199 12.02 6.17 5.08
CA VAL A 199 10.86 5.32 5.47
C VAL A 199 11.20 4.49 6.71
N ARG A 200 12.41 3.95 6.81
CA ARG A 200 12.85 3.16 7.98
C ARG A 200 12.89 4.03 9.24
N ASP A 201 13.41 5.24 9.14
CA ASP A 201 13.47 6.19 10.25
C ASP A 201 12.07 6.64 10.68
N ALA A 202 11.18 6.92 9.73
CA ALA A 202 9.78 7.25 9.99
C ALA A 202 9.03 6.09 10.69
N LEU A 203 9.20 4.85 10.25
CA LEU A 203 8.64 3.67 10.90
C LEU A 203 9.24 3.44 12.30
N GLY A 204 10.50 3.81 12.54
CA GLY A 204 11.16 3.74 13.83
C GLY A 204 10.66 4.80 14.82
N SER A 205 10.37 6.00 14.34
CA SER A 205 9.89 7.14 15.15
C SER A 205 8.50 6.91 15.76
N ASN A 206 7.64 6.11 15.12
CA ASN A 206 6.32 5.74 15.58
C ASN A 206 6.30 4.63 16.67
N ARG A 207 7.46 4.24 17.23
CA ARG A 207 7.56 3.23 18.31
C ARG A 207 7.41 3.80 19.73
N ARG A 208 7.18 5.11 19.87
CA ARG A 208 7.07 5.76 21.19
C ARG A 208 5.62 5.97 21.61
#